data_89bf2b6923350834bdca8e9f9050a482
#
_entry.id   89bf2b6923350834bdca8e9f9050a482
#
_cell.length_a   1.000
_cell.length_b   1.000
_cell.length_c   1.000
_cell.angle_alpha   90.00
_cell.angle_beta   90.00
_cell.angle_gamma   90.00
#
_symmetry.space_group_name_H-M   'P 1'
#
loop_
_entity.id
_entity.type
_entity.pdbx_description
1 polymer ?
#
loop_
_entity_poly.entity_id
_entity_poly.type
_entity_poly.pdbx_seq_one_letter_code
_entity_poly.pdbx_strand_id
1 'polypeptide(L)'
;SYYISKIILQNNYSLFTEIGTKLKHSENYNYPESNSDKTEEVAIPKIFSLSDTISNNYSISNDTTTLAYKYHNAYTSYSWSYEIGQWVGIGEKYIGLYNPAQKLLSWILIELPQADKVFIKSYYYEKKQEAIIIE
;
A
#
# COMPACT_ATOMS: atom_id res chain seq x y z
N SER A 1 -6.15 -19.44 -4.30
CA SER A 1 -5.82 -18.27 -5.11
C SER A 1 -5.18 -17.19 -4.28
N TYR A 2 -4.30 -16.45 -4.90
CA TYR A 2 -3.51 -15.43 -4.22
C TYR A 2 -3.47 -14.18 -5.08
N TYR A 3 -3.95 -13.06 -4.53
CA TYR A 3 -4.02 -11.79 -5.24
C TYR A 3 -3.21 -10.74 -4.47
N ILE A 4 -2.38 -10.00 -5.18
CA ILE A 4 -1.54 -8.97 -4.59
C ILE A 4 -1.71 -7.67 -5.38
N SER A 5 -2.04 -6.59 -4.68
CA SER A 5 -1.98 -5.24 -5.23
C SER A 5 -0.63 -4.64 -4.86
N LYS A 6 0.13 -4.25 -5.88
CA LYS A 6 1.50 -3.74 -5.74
C LYS A 6 1.66 -2.40 -6.43
N ILE A 7 2.63 -1.63 -5.97
CA ILE A 7 3.10 -0.44 -6.67
C ILE A 7 4.51 -0.70 -7.15
N ILE A 8 4.72 -0.52 -8.45
CA ILE A 8 6.01 -0.59 -9.11
C ILE A 8 6.34 0.81 -9.62
N LEU A 9 7.48 1.32 -9.22
CA LEU A 9 7.91 2.67 -9.58
C LEU A 9 8.90 2.64 -10.72
N GLN A 10 8.84 3.69 -11.55
CA GLN A 10 9.73 3.89 -12.68
C GLN A 10 10.29 5.32 -12.63
N ASN A 11 11.28 5.60 -13.48
CA ASN A 11 11.83 6.95 -13.69
C ASN A 11 12.38 7.62 -12.43
N ASN A 12 13.05 6.83 -11.57
CA ASN A 12 13.70 7.33 -10.36
C ASN A 12 12.75 7.89 -9.30
N TYR A 13 11.48 7.53 -9.36
CA TYR A 13 10.53 7.89 -8.32
C TYR A 13 10.67 6.99 -7.10
N SER A 14 10.38 7.58 -5.95
CA SER A 14 10.28 6.88 -4.68
C SER A 14 8.89 7.12 -4.08
N LEU A 15 8.42 6.18 -3.28
CA LEU A 15 7.22 6.34 -2.45
C LEU A 15 7.61 6.79 -1.06
N PHE A 16 6.79 7.62 -0.45
CA PHE A 16 6.82 7.77 0.99
C PHE A 16 6.22 6.52 1.62
N THR A 17 6.89 6.00 2.64
CA THR A 17 6.53 4.74 3.28
C THR A 17 6.35 4.91 4.77
N GLU A 18 5.62 3.98 5.37
CA GLU A 18 5.50 3.83 6.81
C GLU A 18 5.56 2.35 7.18
N ILE A 19 5.69 2.06 8.45
CA ILE A 19 5.68 0.68 8.93
C ILE A 19 4.24 0.21 9.00
N GLY A 20 3.97 -0.87 8.27
CA GLY A 20 2.71 -1.58 8.32
C GLY A 20 2.94 -3.00 8.77
N THR A 21 1.89 -3.79 8.77
CA THR A 21 1.94 -5.20 9.12
C THR A 21 1.29 -6.04 8.04
N LYS A 22 1.79 -7.24 7.88
CA LYS A 22 1.12 -8.25 7.07
C LYS A 22 1.07 -9.57 7.84
N LEU A 23 0.10 -10.41 7.53
CA LEU A 23 0.08 -11.77 8.05
C LEU A 23 1.23 -12.54 7.43
N LYS A 24 1.96 -13.24 8.28
CA LYS A 24 2.96 -14.17 7.83
C LYS A 24 2.24 -15.39 7.27
N HIS A 25 2.44 -15.66 5.98
CA HIS A 25 1.84 -16.81 5.34
C HIS A 25 2.36 -18.10 6.00
N SER A 26 1.44 -18.95 6.42
CA SER A 26 1.80 -20.26 6.98
C SER A 26 2.04 -21.24 5.84
N GLU A 27 3.12 -21.99 5.96
CA GLU A 27 3.38 -23.14 5.07
C GLU A 27 2.51 -24.33 5.42
N ASN A 28 1.83 -24.30 6.56
CA ASN A 28 0.92 -25.36 6.99
C ASN A 28 -0.46 -25.10 6.40
N TYR A 29 -0.77 -25.78 5.32
CA TYR A 29 -2.00 -25.58 4.56
C TYR A 29 -3.27 -26.06 5.27
N ASN A 30 -3.15 -26.80 6.37
CA ASN A 30 -4.31 -27.41 6.99
C ASN A 30 -5.09 -26.46 7.90
N TYR A 31 -4.40 -25.51 8.54
CA TYR A 31 -5.03 -24.60 9.50
C TYR A 31 -4.42 -23.20 9.39
N PRO A 32 -4.69 -22.48 8.29
CA PRO A 32 -4.09 -21.14 8.12
C PRO A 32 -4.50 -20.15 9.19
N GLU A 33 -5.71 -20.27 9.75
CA GLU A 33 -6.16 -19.40 10.82
C GLU A 33 -5.37 -19.58 12.11
N SER A 34 -4.83 -20.76 12.36
CA SER A 34 -4.02 -21.00 13.56
C SER A 34 -2.71 -20.22 13.56
N ASN A 35 -2.33 -19.67 12.41
CA ASN A 35 -1.12 -18.87 12.25
C ASN A 35 -1.46 -17.38 12.01
N SER A 36 -2.71 -16.99 12.12
CA SER A 36 -3.18 -15.63 11.82
C SER A 36 -2.65 -14.59 12.80
N ASP A 37 -2.26 -14.98 13.99
CA ASP A 37 -1.67 -14.10 15.00
C ASP A 37 -0.18 -13.82 14.75
N LYS A 38 0.42 -14.47 13.76
CA LYS A 38 1.81 -14.20 13.37
C LYS A 38 1.83 -13.13 12.30
N THR A 39 2.20 -11.94 12.69
CA THR A 39 2.36 -10.82 11.78
C THR A 39 3.83 -10.43 11.68
N GLU A 40 4.19 -9.77 10.58
CA GLU A 40 5.51 -9.18 10.43
C GLU A 40 5.36 -7.73 9.99
N GLU A 41 6.32 -6.90 10.40
CA GLU A 41 6.38 -5.52 9.98
C GLU A 41 6.95 -5.42 8.58
N VAL A 42 6.31 -4.58 7.76
CA VAL A 42 6.75 -4.34 6.39
C VAL A 42 6.61 -2.86 6.07
N ALA A 43 7.40 -2.38 5.13
CA ALA A 43 7.21 -1.04 4.58
C ALA A 43 5.99 -1.05 3.67
N ILE A 44 5.06 -0.15 3.93
CA ILE A 44 3.88 0.05 3.09
C ILE A 44 3.89 1.50 2.57
N PRO A 45 3.17 1.79 1.48
CA PRO A 45 2.97 3.18 1.09
C PRO A 45 2.31 3.95 2.24
N LYS A 46 2.92 5.08 2.62
CA LYS A 46 2.39 5.90 3.71
C LYS A 46 1.00 6.42 3.34
N ILE A 47 0.08 6.32 4.27
CA ILE A 47 -1.30 6.75 4.08
C ILE A 47 -1.39 8.25 4.41
N PHE A 48 -1.66 9.06 3.39
CA PHE A 48 -1.90 10.49 3.56
C PHE A 48 -3.39 10.77 3.39
N SER A 49 -3.87 11.73 4.15
CA SER A 49 -5.26 12.20 4.09
C SER A 49 -5.32 13.61 3.53
N LEU A 50 -6.52 14.03 3.15
CA LEU A 50 -6.76 15.41 2.73
C LEU A 50 -6.25 16.38 3.81
N SER A 51 -5.62 17.44 3.40
CA SER A 51 -4.99 18.47 4.23
C SER A 51 -3.67 18.06 4.88
N ASP A 52 -3.20 16.82 4.68
CA ASP A 52 -1.86 16.45 5.14
C ASP A 52 -0.79 17.17 4.34
N THR A 53 0.37 17.35 4.96
CA THR A 53 1.56 17.90 4.31
C THR A 53 2.46 16.76 3.87
N ILE A 54 2.82 16.74 2.60
CA ILE A 54 3.84 15.84 2.07
C ILE A 54 5.15 16.61 2.01
N SER A 55 6.19 16.08 2.66
CA SER A 55 7.53 16.67 2.65
C SER A 55 8.56 15.56 2.55
N ASN A 56 9.82 15.94 2.29
CA ASN A 56 10.91 14.97 2.17
C ASN A 56 11.44 14.45 3.51
N ASN A 57 10.74 14.74 4.61
CA ASN A 57 11.13 14.28 5.95
C ASN A 57 10.72 12.85 6.26
N TYR A 58 9.85 12.26 5.44
CA TYR A 58 9.37 10.89 5.65
C TYR A 58 10.33 9.88 5.01
N SER A 59 10.26 8.65 5.48
CA SER A 59 10.98 7.54 4.86
C SER A 59 10.51 7.33 3.43
N ILE A 60 11.44 6.97 2.55
CA ILE A 60 11.14 6.71 1.14
C ILE A 60 11.69 5.35 0.72
N SER A 61 11.09 4.78 -0.32
CA SER A 61 11.55 3.55 -0.94
C SER A 61 11.27 3.59 -2.44
N ASN A 62 12.22 3.10 -3.24
CA ASN A 62 12.03 2.88 -4.67
C ASN A 62 11.77 1.41 -5.01
N ASP A 63 11.71 0.56 -4.00
CA ASP A 63 11.39 -0.85 -4.19
C ASP A 63 9.89 -1.03 -4.41
N THR A 64 9.53 -2.18 -5.00
CA THR A 64 8.13 -2.56 -5.12
C THR A 64 7.52 -2.72 -3.73
N THR A 65 6.41 -2.03 -3.48
CA THR A 65 5.68 -2.14 -2.22
C THR A 65 4.31 -2.79 -2.43
N THR A 66 3.87 -3.52 -1.43
CA THR A 66 2.57 -4.18 -1.46
C THR A 66 1.54 -3.28 -0.78
N LEU A 67 0.45 -2.97 -1.49
CA LEU A 67 -0.69 -2.26 -0.92
C LEU A 67 -1.55 -3.18 -0.09
N ALA A 68 -1.82 -4.37 -0.61
CA ALA A 68 -2.71 -5.33 0.01
C ALA A 68 -2.53 -6.70 -0.64
N TYR A 69 -2.98 -7.73 0.04
CA TYR A 69 -3.12 -9.03 -0.58
C TYR A 69 -4.34 -9.77 -0.06
N LYS A 70 -4.83 -10.68 -0.88
CA LYS A 70 -5.98 -11.52 -0.60
C LYS A 70 -5.59 -12.96 -0.84
N TYR A 71 -5.90 -13.81 0.11
CA TYR A 71 -5.75 -15.25 -0.02
C TYR A 71 -7.11 -15.90 0.03
N HIS A 72 -7.37 -16.76 -0.92
CA HIS A 72 -8.59 -17.54 -0.99
C HIS A 72 -8.26 -19.00 -1.19
N ASN A 73 -8.84 -19.87 -0.37
CA ASN A 73 -8.70 -21.30 -0.50
C ASN A 73 -10.08 -21.93 -0.48
N ALA A 74 -10.34 -22.79 -1.48
CA ALA A 74 -11.61 -23.47 -1.62
C ALA A 74 -11.36 -24.99 -1.59
N TYR A 75 -12.02 -25.65 -0.64
CA TYR A 75 -12.02 -27.09 -0.53
C TYR A 75 -13.41 -27.61 -0.86
N THR A 76 -13.53 -28.92 -1.11
CA THR A 76 -14.82 -29.55 -1.43
C THR A 76 -15.84 -29.42 -0.31
N SER A 77 -15.40 -29.31 0.94
CA SER A 77 -16.26 -29.24 2.11
C SER A 77 -16.40 -27.83 2.68
N TYR A 78 -15.45 -26.92 2.39
CA TYR A 78 -15.49 -25.54 2.88
C TYR A 78 -14.54 -24.65 2.08
N SER A 79 -14.79 -23.36 2.15
CA SER A 79 -13.90 -22.37 1.60
C SER A 79 -13.65 -21.28 2.63
N TRP A 80 -12.49 -20.62 2.53
CA TRP A 80 -12.15 -19.48 3.37
C TRP A 80 -11.26 -18.51 2.60
N SER A 81 -11.33 -17.25 3.00
CA SER A 81 -10.49 -16.21 2.43
C SER A 81 -10.19 -15.16 3.49
N TYR A 82 -9.09 -14.44 3.30
CA TYR A 82 -8.79 -13.25 4.10
C TYR A 82 -8.09 -12.20 3.25
N GLU A 83 -8.31 -10.95 3.64
CA GLU A 83 -7.68 -9.80 3.01
C GLU A 83 -6.86 -9.05 4.03
N ILE A 84 -5.69 -8.60 3.63
CA ILE A 84 -4.75 -7.91 4.51
C ILE A 84 -4.18 -6.71 3.80
N GLY A 85 -4.05 -5.62 4.55
CA GLY A 85 -3.49 -4.37 4.09
C GLY A 85 -4.15 -3.20 4.78
N GLN A 86 -3.35 -2.26 5.28
CA GLN A 86 -3.87 -1.08 5.94
C GLN A 86 -4.64 -0.17 4.98
N TRP A 87 -4.43 -0.32 3.69
CA TRP A 87 -5.11 0.45 2.64
C TRP A 87 -6.50 -0.05 2.31
N VAL A 88 -6.84 -1.28 2.70
CA VAL A 88 -8.13 -1.90 2.34
C VAL A 88 -9.25 -1.29 3.18
N GLY A 89 -10.29 -0.79 2.50
CA GLY A 89 -11.52 -0.35 3.14
C GLY A 89 -11.46 0.98 3.87
N ILE A 90 -10.38 1.75 3.71
CA ILE A 90 -10.24 3.05 4.40
C ILE A 90 -10.75 4.23 3.57
N GLY A 91 -11.34 3.97 2.39
CA GLY A 91 -11.83 5.00 1.49
C GLY A 91 -10.72 5.62 0.66
N GLU A 92 -10.96 6.82 0.18
CA GLU A 92 -10.00 7.56 -0.64
C GLU A 92 -8.87 8.11 0.22
N LYS A 93 -7.64 7.73 -0.12
CA LYS A 93 -6.42 8.18 0.54
C LYS A 93 -5.34 8.42 -0.50
N TYR A 94 -4.30 9.11 -0.10
CA TYR A 94 -3.26 9.60 -1.01
C TYR A 94 -1.95 8.86 -0.78
N ILE A 95 -1.28 8.51 -1.89
CA ILE A 95 0.09 8.02 -1.89
C ILE A 95 0.98 9.20 -2.24
N GLY A 96 2.00 9.46 -1.44
CA GLY A 96 2.99 10.48 -1.73
C GLY A 96 4.13 9.93 -2.56
N LEU A 97 4.55 10.69 -3.55
CA LEU A 97 5.65 10.36 -4.45
C LEU A 97 6.74 11.42 -4.36
N TYR A 98 7.97 10.97 -4.48
CA TYR A 98 9.13 11.84 -4.44
C TYR A 98 10.16 11.44 -5.49
N ASN A 99 10.65 12.41 -6.23
CA ASN A 99 11.80 12.23 -7.12
C ASN A 99 13.01 12.87 -6.46
N PRO A 100 13.91 12.10 -5.85
CA PRO A 100 15.04 12.68 -5.10
C PRO A 100 16.06 13.38 -5.99
N ALA A 101 16.20 12.97 -7.26
CA ALA A 101 17.13 13.59 -8.19
C ALA A 101 16.72 15.02 -8.57
N GLN A 102 15.42 15.23 -8.75
CA GLN A 102 14.85 16.52 -9.18
C GLN A 102 14.11 17.25 -8.06
N LYS A 103 13.99 16.62 -6.89
CA LYS A 103 13.27 17.16 -5.72
C LYS A 103 11.82 17.51 -6.02
N LEU A 104 11.14 16.64 -6.75
CA LEU A 104 9.76 16.82 -7.12
C LEU A 104 8.86 16.02 -6.19
N LEU A 105 7.80 16.67 -5.70
CA LEU A 105 6.76 16.05 -4.87
C LEU A 105 5.47 15.93 -5.66
N SER A 106 4.77 14.84 -5.46
CA SER A 106 3.44 14.63 -6.05
C SER A 106 2.62 13.66 -5.21
N TRP A 107 1.38 13.43 -5.60
CA TRP A 107 0.53 12.45 -4.94
C TRP A 107 -0.44 11.82 -5.93
N ILE A 108 -0.91 10.63 -5.57
CA ILE A 108 -1.96 9.92 -6.29
C ILE A 108 -3.07 9.59 -5.29
N LEU A 109 -4.30 9.92 -5.64
CA LEU A 109 -5.49 9.57 -4.86
C LEU A 109 -6.00 8.20 -5.32
N ILE A 110 -6.07 7.26 -4.39
CA ILE A 110 -6.53 5.90 -4.67
C ILE A 110 -7.55 5.45 -3.64
N GLU A 111 -8.25 4.39 -3.99
CA GLU A 111 -9.16 3.69 -3.09
C GLU A 111 -9.03 2.19 -3.33
N LEU A 112 -8.92 1.43 -2.24
CA LEU A 112 -8.91 -0.03 -2.28
C LEU A 112 -10.12 -0.56 -1.50
N PRO A 113 -11.29 -0.71 -2.15
CA PRO A 113 -12.43 -1.31 -1.46
C PRO A 113 -12.18 -2.77 -1.09
N GLN A 114 -11.33 -3.44 -1.85
CA GLN A 114 -10.89 -4.81 -1.61
C GLN A 114 -9.42 -4.94 -1.99
N ALA A 115 -8.75 -5.97 -1.50
CA ALA A 115 -7.33 -6.19 -1.75
C ALA A 115 -6.99 -6.40 -3.23
N ASP A 116 -7.95 -6.89 -4.02
CA ASP A 116 -7.79 -7.16 -5.45
C ASP A 116 -8.40 -6.07 -6.35
N LYS A 117 -8.83 -4.94 -5.76
CA LYS A 117 -9.43 -3.82 -6.52
C LYS A 117 -8.79 -2.51 -6.11
N VAL A 118 -8.15 -1.85 -7.05
CA VAL A 118 -7.53 -0.54 -6.87
C VAL A 118 -8.16 0.43 -7.85
N PHE A 119 -8.70 1.54 -7.34
CA PHE A 119 -9.19 2.62 -8.18
C PHE A 119 -8.26 3.82 -8.06
N ILE A 120 -7.78 4.31 -9.18
CA ILE A 120 -7.03 5.56 -9.25
C ILE A 120 -8.03 6.67 -9.55
N LYS A 121 -8.16 7.60 -8.61
CA LYS A 121 -9.18 8.66 -8.68
C LYS A 121 -8.64 9.95 -9.25
N SER A 122 -7.42 10.33 -8.87
CA SER A 122 -6.84 11.62 -9.24
C SER A 122 -5.34 11.58 -8.98
N TYR A 123 -4.64 12.57 -9.50
CA TYR A 123 -3.22 12.75 -9.22
C TYR A 123 -2.88 14.23 -9.29
N TYR A 124 -1.76 14.57 -8.65
CA TYR A 124 -1.24 15.93 -8.59
C TYR A 124 0.07 16.02 -9.37
N TYR A 125 0.20 17.04 -10.21
CA TYR A 125 1.43 17.23 -10.96
C TYR A 125 2.60 17.56 -10.06
N GLU A 126 3.76 17.11 -10.49
CA GLU A 126 5.02 17.29 -9.79
C GLU A 126 5.35 18.78 -9.62
N LYS A 127 5.76 19.15 -8.42
CA LYS A 127 6.28 20.48 -8.13
C LYS A 127 7.58 20.39 -7.37
N LYS A 128 8.51 21.25 -7.75
CA LYS A 128 9.77 21.41 -7.06
C LYS A 128 9.56 22.28 -5.85
N GLN A 129 9.16 21.66 -4.75
CA GLN A 129 8.89 22.31 -3.48
C GLN A 129 9.41 21.47 -2.34
N GLU A 130 9.66 22.10 -1.19
CA GLU A 130 10.07 21.37 0.01
C GLU A 130 8.90 20.64 0.66
N ALA A 131 7.69 21.11 0.44
CA ALA A 131 6.47 20.54 0.98
C ALA A 131 5.27 20.92 0.12
N ILE A 132 4.29 20.04 0.05
CA ILE A 132 2.99 20.33 -0.57
C ILE A 132 1.89 19.92 0.41
N ILE A 133 0.79 20.67 0.38
CA ILE A 133 -0.41 20.35 1.16
C ILE A 133 -1.42 19.72 0.21
N ILE A 134 -2.00 18.61 0.61
CA ILE A 134 -3.04 17.93 -0.16
C ILE A 134 -4.34 18.72 0.00
N GLU A 135 -4.82 19.24 -1.11
CA GLU A 135 -6.06 20.03 -1.16
C GLU A 135 -7.14 19.35 -1.99
#